data_0777fab7095c346f9a7a6991a48ede48
#
_entry.id   0777fab7095c346f9a7a6991a48ede48
#
_cell.length_a   1.000
_cell.length_b   1.000
_cell.length_c   1.000
_cell.angle_alpha   90.00
_cell.angle_beta   90.00
_cell.angle_gamma   90.00
#
_symmetry.space_group_name_H-M   'P 1'
#
loop_
_entity.id
_entity.type
_entity.pdbx_description
1 polymer ?
#
loop_
_entity_poly.entity_id
_entity_poly.type
_entity_poly.pdbx_seq_one_letter_code
_entity_poly.pdbx_strand_id
1 'polypeptide(L)'
;MSQNKYWQSFGEVNDPENLKNLSQDEFQEELPFEGFDDKGLIDAKAPRRDFLKYLGFSTAAATLAASCKIPVKKAIPYANKPENLVPGVAKFYATTYVQDGDVVPVLAKVRDGRPIKIEGNKLANNSFAQGGTSARAQASVLDLYDMYRAKFPLHKVKDKFEEVPTFEQFDKLVGDAMKAAGGSVVLLTSTIVSPSTKEIIAKFPNLKHVQYDAVSYSGMILANEASGFGKRIPSYNFSAAKVIVSLGADFLGTWLSPVEFAKGYSKGRKIDEKNPSMSKHYQFESFLSMTGSNADERFTHRPSETGAIAVALLAELGGAVAPSIADAKMVASIKKVAADLKANNGAAMVVSGSNDKNVQIIVNAINNAIGAYGTTIDWTRPVNYRQGIDSEFAQLVADMEAGSVGTIMIHGANPAYNHYDADKFKAALKKVKLRVSFSEKMDETAELCEYIIPNHHYLESWGDAEPKTGIVSFQQPTIYPLFKTRPFQTSLLRWAGDTKDYE
;
A
#
# COMPACT_ATOMS: atom_id res chain seq x y z
N MET A 1 -3.85 -13.90 44.77
CA MET A 1 -3.13 -13.18 43.70
C MET A 1 -4.00 -12.00 43.33
N SER A 2 -3.61 -10.76 43.65
CA SER A 2 -4.36 -9.57 43.25
C SER A 2 -4.24 -9.41 41.72
N GLN A 3 -5.35 -9.51 41.00
CA GLN A 3 -5.39 -9.11 39.62
C GLN A 3 -5.05 -7.61 39.57
N ASN A 4 -3.96 -7.26 38.92
CA ASN A 4 -3.64 -5.88 38.61
C ASN A 4 -4.74 -5.33 37.71
N LYS A 5 -5.56 -4.42 38.22
CA LYS A 5 -6.65 -3.79 37.51
C LYS A 5 -6.06 -2.63 36.72
N TYR A 6 -6.10 -2.74 35.40
CA TYR A 6 -5.70 -1.68 34.47
C TYR A 6 -6.91 -0.83 34.12
N TRP A 7 -6.77 0.51 34.23
CA TRP A 7 -7.81 1.43 33.76
C TRP A 7 -7.83 1.48 32.24
N GLN A 8 -9.02 1.48 31.67
CA GLN A 8 -9.22 1.50 30.21
C GLN A 8 -9.57 2.90 29.66
N SER A 9 -9.96 3.83 30.54
CA SER A 9 -10.29 5.21 30.17
C SER A 9 -10.03 6.20 31.31
N PHE A 10 -9.92 7.49 30.96
CA PHE A 10 -9.84 8.58 31.95
C PHE A 10 -11.12 8.71 32.82
N GLY A 11 -12.28 8.31 32.29
CA GLY A 11 -13.51 8.25 33.06
C GLY A 11 -13.43 7.25 34.21
N GLU A 12 -12.77 6.12 33.98
CA GLU A 12 -12.59 5.06 35.01
C GLU A 12 -11.62 5.51 36.13
N VAL A 13 -10.70 6.42 35.81
CA VAL A 13 -9.79 7.02 36.80
C VAL A 13 -10.52 8.07 37.63
N ASN A 14 -11.38 8.88 37.02
CA ASN A 14 -11.99 10.06 37.65
C ASN A 14 -13.32 9.73 38.40
N ASP A 15 -14.06 8.73 37.96
CA ASP A 15 -15.33 8.29 38.58
C ASP A 15 -15.58 6.80 38.36
N PRO A 16 -14.90 5.95 39.16
CA PRO A 16 -14.94 4.50 39.02
C PRO A 16 -16.30 3.89 39.40
N GLU A 17 -17.14 4.56 40.21
CA GLU A 17 -18.45 4.06 40.62
C GLU A 17 -19.49 4.26 39.49
N ASN A 18 -19.47 5.41 38.85
CA ASN A 18 -20.38 5.72 37.74
C ASN A 18 -20.08 4.86 36.53
N LEU A 19 -18.79 4.62 36.24
CA LEU A 19 -18.38 3.71 35.14
C LEU A 19 -18.72 2.26 35.41
N LYS A 20 -18.68 1.82 36.66
CA LYS A 20 -19.09 0.46 37.03
C LYS A 20 -20.60 0.26 36.82
N ASN A 21 -21.40 1.31 37.04
CA ASN A 21 -22.83 1.29 36.75
C ASN A 21 -23.12 1.35 35.24
N LEU A 22 -22.37 2.17 34.48
CA LEU A 22 -22.48 2.26 33.02
C LEU A 22 -21.95 0.99 32.30
N SER A 23 -20.94 0.31 32.86
CA SER A 23 -20.40 -0.92 32.26
C SER A 23 -21.24 -2.16 32.55
N GLN A 24 -22.19 -2.08 33.47
CA GLN A 24 -23.22 -3.14 33.69
C GLN A 24 -24.35 -3.01 32.69
N ASP A 25 -24.48 -1.87 32.01
CA ASP A 25 -25.52 -1.59 31.01
C ASP A 25 -24.85 -1.47 29.61
N GLU A 26 -24.22 -2.55 29.16
CA GLU A 26 -23.52 -2.60 27.86
C GLU A 26 -24.47 -2.54 26.66
N PHE A 27 -25.78 -2.70 26.89
CA PHE A 27 -26.83 -2.57 25.92
C PHE A 27 -27.79 -1.45 26.32
N GLN A 28 -27.77 -0.33 25.63
CA GLN A 28 -28.65 0.84 25.85
C GLN A 28 -30.12 0.60 25.42
N GLU A 29 -30.46 -0.55 24.90
CA GLU A 29 -31.85 -0.93 24.64
C GLU A 29 -32.33 -1.80 25.77
N GLU A 30 -33.35 -1.31 26.46
CA GLU A 30 -34.13 -2.16 27.41
C GLU A 30 -34.61 -3.41 26.66
N LEU A 31 -34.05 -4.54 27.06
CA LEU A 31 -34.65 -5.81 26.62
C LEU A 31 -36.15 -5.77 26.97
N PRO A 32 -37.06 -6.19 26.09
CA PRO A 32 -38.49 -6.09 26.32
C PRO A 32 -39.02 -7.07 27.42
N PHE A 33 -38.26 -7.16 28.48
CA PHE A 33 -38.55 -8.00 29.65
C PHE A 33 -38.46 -7.15 30.92
N GLU A 34 -39.42 -6.25 31.10
CA GLU A 34 -39.70 -5.67 32.42
C GLU A 34 -40.12 -6.80 33.34
N GLY A 35 -39.30 -7.12 34.36
CA GLY A 35 -39.74 -7.93 35.50
C GLY A 35 -38.95 -9.20 35.82
N PHE A 36 -37.67 -9.31 35.50
CA PHE A 36 -36.84 -10.36 36.12
C PHE A 36 -36.05 -9.76 37.30
N ASP A 37 -36.69 -9.81 38.46
CA ASP A 37 -36.00 -9.69 39.74
C ASP A 37 -35.05 -10.88 39.96
N ASP A 38 -33.88 -10.63 40.51
CA ASP A 38 -32.75 -11.56 40.74
C ASP A 38 -33.02 -12.72 41.70
N LYS A 39 -34.31 -12.96 42.01
CA LYS A 39 -34.75 -14.11 42.76
C LYS A 39 -35.26 -15.19 41.81
N GLY A 40 -34.39 -16.16 41.62
CA GLY A 40 -34.46 -17.24 40.68
C GLY A 40 -35.85 -17.74 40.26
N LEU A 41 -35.93 -18.24 39.04
CA LEU A 41 -37.06 -18.81 38.33
C LEU A 41 -37.96 -19.83 39.13
N ILE A 42 -37.58 -20.15 40.37
CA ILE A 42 -38.23 -21.16 41.21
C ILE A 42 -39.36 -20.56 42.07
N ASP A 43 -39.40 -19.24 42.31
CA ASP A 43 -40.41 -18.59 43.16
C ASP A 43 -41.41 -17.68 42.45
N ALA A 44 -41.41 -17.65 41.12
CA ALA A 44 -42.33 -16.83 40.36
C ALA A 44 -43.73 -17.49 40.31
N LYS A 45 -44.67 -16.98 41.12
CA LYS A 45 -46.12 -17.23 40.97
C LYS A 45 -46.61 -16.53 39.69
N ALA A 46 -46.23 -17.04 38.53
CA ALA A 46 -46.75 -16.56 37.27
C ALA A 46 -48.15 -17.17 37.01
N PRO A 47 -49.16 -16.40 36.58
CA PRO A 47 -50.44 -16.91 36.14
C PRO A 47 -50.24 -17.98 35.05
N ARG A 48 -50.98 -19.08 35.07
CA ARG A 48 -50.85 -20.19 34.11
C ARG A 48 -50.80 -19.73 32.64
N ARG A 49 -51.48 -18.65 32.31
CA ARG A 49 -51.54 -18.09 30.96
C ARG A 49 -50.21 -17.45 30.51
N ASP A 50 -49.48 -16.82 31.44
CA ASP A 50 -48.21 -16.18 31.12
C ASP A 50 -47.06 -17.20 31.11
N PHE A 51 -47.12 -18.20 31.97
CA PHE A 51 -46.23 -19.36 31.92
C PHE A 51 -46.28 -20.08 30.55
N LEU A 52 -47.51 -20.29 30.01
CA LEU A 52 -47.69 -20.89 28.68
C LEU A 52 -47.17 -20.01 27.55
N LYS A 53 -47.24 -18.68 27.67
CA LYS A 53 -46.65 -17.74 26.70
C LYS A 53 -45.13 -17.83 26.73
N TYR A 54 -44.53 -17.84 27.92
CA TYR A 54 -43.06 -17.95 28.08
C TYR A 54 -42.57 -19.33 27.61
N LEU A 55 -43.27 -20.40 27.87
CA LEU A 55 -42.95 -21.73 27.38
C LEU A 55 -43.05 -21.79 25.84
N GLY A 56 -44.07 -21.18 25.25
CA GLY A 56 -44.23 -21.07 23.80
C GLY A 56 -43.09 -20.27 23.13
N PHE A 57 -42.69 -19.15 23.75
CA PHE A 57 -41.58 -18.36 23.26
C PHE A 57 -40.23 -19.08 23.41
N SER A 58 -39.98 -19.74 24.53
CA SER A 58 -38.74 -20.47 24.75
C SER A 58 -38.61 -21.69 23.82
N THR A 59 -39.70 -22.39 23.53
CA THR A 59 -39.70 -23.49 22.56
C THR A 59 -39.57 -22.99 21.13
N ALA A 60 -40.17 -21.85 20.77
CA ALA A 60 -39.99 -21.21 19.47
C ALA A 60 -38.54 -20.71 19.28
N ALA A 61 -37.94 -20.09 20.31
CA ALA A 61 -36.55 -19.70 20.29
C ALA A 61 -35.57 -20.88 20.20
N ALA A 62 -35.87 -21.97 20.94
CA ALA A 62 -35.09 -23.21 20.88
C ALA A 62 -35.20 -23.91 19.51
N THR A 63 -36.38 -23.88 18.87
CA THR A 63 -36.56 -24.44 17.52
C THR A 63 -35.89 -23.56 16.45
N LEU A 64 -35.90 -22.24 16.60
CA LEU A 64 -35.16 -21.34 15.73
C LEU A 64 -33.61 -21.50 15.89
N ALA A 65 -33.15 -21.65 17.12
CA ALA A 65 -31.73 -21.93 17.39
C ALA A 65 -31.32 -23.34 16.90
N ALA A 66 -32.18 -24.32 17.00
CA ALA A 66 -31.94 -25.67 16.48
C ALA A 66 -32.08 -25.76 14.96
N SER A 67 -32.82 -24.83 14.32
CA SER A 67 -32.95 -24.77 12.85
C SER A 67 -31.75 -24.11 12.17
N CYS A 68 -30.93 -23.38 12.91
CA CYS A 68 -29.60 -22.96 12.42
C CYS A 68 -28.70 -24.19 12.28
N LYS A 69 -28.91 -24.99 11.26
CA LYS A 69 -27.91 -25.96 10.81
C LYS A 69 -26.69 -25.17 10.40
N ILE A 70 -25.72 -25.05 11.29
CA ILE A 70 -24.36 -24.71 10.89
C ILE A 70 -24.02 -25.74 9.80
N PRO A 71 -23.78 -25.32 8.56
CA PRO A 71 -23.42 -26.27 7.52
C PRO A 71 -22.12 -26.94 7.96
N VAL A 72 -22.23 -28.17 8.46
CA VAL A 72 -21.08 -29.00 8.77
C VAL A 72 -20.42 -29.26 7.41
N LYS A 73 -19.45 -28.45 7.05
CA LYS A 73 -18.60 -28.74 5.91
C LYS A 73 -17.82 -30.00 6.28
N LYS A 74 -18.24 -31.14 5.75
CA LYS A 74 -17.49 -32.37 5.86
C LYS A 74 -16.14 -32.12 5.19
N ALA A 75 -15.06 -32.22 5.95
CA ALA A 75 -13.73 -32.21 5.38
C ALA A 75 -13.63 -33.45 4.48
N ILE A 76 -13.42 -33.24 3.18
CA ILE A 76 -13.13 -34.35 2.26
C ILE A 76 -11.68 -34.73 2.53
N PRO A 77 -11.37 -35.96 3.01
CA PRO A 77 -10.01 -36.41 3.19
C PRO A 77 -9.30 -36.44 1.84
N TYR A 78 -7.99 -36.14 1.84
CA TYR A 78 -7.18 -36.26 0.63
C TYR A 78 -7.24 -37.70 0.10
N ALA A 79 -7.53 -37.88 -1.18
CA ALA A 79 -7.39 -39.18 -1.85
C ALA A 79 -5.91 -39.62 -1.88
N ASN A 80 -5.01 -38.66 -2.15
CA ASN A 80 -3.56 -38.81 -2.04
C ASN A 80 -3.03 -37.64 -1.23
N LYS A 81 -2.63 -37.88 0.01
CA LYS A 81 -2.03 -36.87 0.87
C LYS A 81 -0.59 -36.60 0.42
N PRO A 82 -0.21 -35.33 0.16
CA PRO A 82 1.20 -34.96 -0.07
C PRO A 82 2.06 -35.39 1.13
N GLU A 83 3.27 -35.92 0.87
CA GLU A 83 4.15 -36.46 1.92
C GLU A 83 4.39 -35.51 3.09
N ASN A 84 4.58 -34.23 2.77
CA ASN A 84 4.93 -33.19 3.75
C ASN A 84 3.74 -32.39 4.27
N LEU A 85 2.49 -32.85 4.12
CA LEU A 85 1.31 -32.15 4.58
C LEU A 85 0.68 -32.87 5.76
N VAL A 86 0.55 -32.17 6.90
CA VAL A 86 -0.21 -32.62 8.04
C VAL A 86 -1.54 -31.85 8.06
N PRO A 87 -2.69 -32.52 7.93
CA PRO A 87 -4.00 -31.86 7.96
C PRO A 87 -4.15 -30.99 9.22
N GLY A 88 -4.65 -29.76 9.03
CA GLY A 88 -4.84 -28.80 10.13
C GLY A 88 -3.60 -28.06 10.60
N VAL A 89 -2.40 -28.50 10.20
CA VAL A 89 -1.14 -27.79 10.52
C VAL A 89 -0.78 -26.84 9.39
N ALA A 90 -0.56 -25.56 9.73
CA ALA A 90 -0.19 -24.55 8.75
C ALA A 90 1.29 -24.66 8.36
N LYS A 91 1.56 -24.40 7.08
CA LYS A 91 2.92 -24.18 6.54
C LYS A 91 3.10 -22.71 6.23
N PHE A 92 4.36 -22.25 6.23
CA PHE A 92 4.72 -20.89 5.92
C PHE A 92 5.63 -20.85 4.69
N TYR A 93 5.28 -20.00 3.73
CA TYR A 93 6.07 -19.76 2.53
C TYR A 93 6.59 -18.32 2.57
N ALA A 94 7.90 -18.17 2.44
CA ALA A 94 8.50 -16.85 2.31
C ALA A 94 8.25 -16.33 0.89
N THR A 95 7.69 -15.14 0.78
CA THR A 95 7.41 -14.48 -0.50
C THR A 95 7.51 -12.96 -0.34
N THR A 96 7.30 -12.21 -1.41
CA THR A 96 7.32 -10.75 -1.40
C THR A 96 5.99 -10.22 -1.92
N TYR A 97 5.34 -9.38 -1.13
CA TYR A 97 4.22 -8.57 -1.57
C TYR A 97 4.73 -7.35 -2.33
N VAL A 98 4.26 -7.16 -3.55
CA VAL A 98 4.60 -6.02 -4.41
C VAL A 98 3.31 -5.47 -5.00
N GLN A 99 2.89 -4.29 -4.57
CA GLN A 99 1.72 -3.61 -5.13
C GLN A 99 1.77 -2.11 -4.83
N ASP A 100 1.41 -1.28 -5.79
CA ASP A 100 1.25 0.19 -5.64
C ASP A 100 2.41 0.90 -4.92
N GLY A 101 3.64 0.46 -5.17
CA GLY A 101 4.84 0.97 -4.53
C GLY A 101 5.13 0.43 -3.12
N ASP A 102 4.27 -0.44 -2.57
CA ASP A 102 4.62 -1.22 -1.39
C ASP A 102 5.40 -2.47 -1.82
N VAL A 103 6.57 -2.67 -1.23
CA VAL A 103 7.37 -3.89 -1.39
C VAL A 103 7.68 -4.41 -0.01
N VAL A 104 7.12 -5.55 0.37
CA VAL A 104 7.24 -6.08 1.73
C VAL A 104 7.53 -7.58 1.69
N PRO A 105 8.70 -8.04 2.19
CA PRO A 105 8.95 -9.45 2.41
C PRO A 105 8.01 -10.02 3.47
N VAL A 106 7.25 -11.04 3.10
CA VAL A 106 6.18 -11.60 3.93
C VAL A 106 6.28 -13.11 4.06
N LEU A 107 5.59 -13.67 5.04
CA LEU A 107 5.31 -15.09 5.18
C LEU A 107 3.84 -15.33 4.87
N ALA A 108 3.56 -16.09 3.83
CA ALA A 108 2.23 -16.57 3.53
C ALA A 108 1.96 -17.84 4.34
N LYS A 109 0.98 -17.78 5.25
CA LYS A 109 0.51 -18.92 6.01
C LYS A 109 -0.49 -19.69 5.18
N VAL A 110 -0.17 -20.95 4.89
CA VAL A 110 -0.96 -21.86 4.06
C VAL A 110 -1.44 -23.02 4.90
N ARG A 111 -2.75 -23.29 4.85
CA ARG A 111 -3.36 -24.42 5.51
C ARG A 111 -4.12 -25.25 4.48
N ASP A 112 -3.81 -26.54 4.45
CA ASP A 112 -4.42 -27.49 3.52
C ASP A 112 -4.42 -27.00 2.05
N GLY A 113 -3.27 -26.46 1.60
CA GLY A 113 -3.08 -25.94 0.26
C GLY A 113 -3.74 -24.56 0.00
N ARG A 114 -4.23 -23.86 1.03
CA ARG A 114 -4.89 -22.56 0.88
C ARG A 114 -4.17 -21.47 1.69
N PRO A 115 -3.65 -20.43 1.06
CA PRO A 115 -3.19 -19.23 1.76
C PRO A 115 -4.33 -18.61 2.59
N ILE A 116 -4.08 -18.40 3.89
CA ILE A 116 -5.12 -17.92 4.83
C ILE A 116 -4.71 -16.64 5.55
N LYS A 117 -3.43 -16.31 5.59
CA LYS A 117 -2.92 -15.12 6.27
C LYS A 117 -1.56 -14.70 5.73
N ILE A 118 -1.32 -13.42 5.70
CA ILE A 118 -0.02 -12.82 5.42
C ILE A 118 0.57 -12.28 6.71
N GLU A 119 1.84 -12.59 6.98
CA GLU A 119 2.58 -12.11 8.14
C GLU A 119 3.91 -11.49 7.70
N GLY A 120 4.46 -10.59 8.49
CA GLY A 120 5.79 -10.02 8.21
C GLY A 120 6.89 -11.07 8.37
N ASN A 121 7.84 -11.09 7.45
CA ASN A 121 8.96 -12.02 7.51
C ASN A 121 10.07 -11.54 8.46
N LYS A 122 10.04 -12.01 9.70
CA LYS A 122 11.05 -11.67 10.73
C LYS A 122 12.43 -12.29 10.44
N LEU A 123 12.49 -13.35 9.64
CA LEU A 123 13.75 -14.00 9.26
C LEU A 123 14.52 -13.18 8.22
N ALA A 124 13.84 -12.32 7.49
CA ALA A 124 14.46 -11.38 6.55
C ALA A 124 15.05 -10.16 7.30
N ASN A 125 15.97 -10.40 8.24
CA ASN A 125 16.56 -9.38 9.11
C ASN A 125 17.28 -8.26 8.34
N ASN A 126 17.81 -8.56 7.16
CA ASN A 126 18.45 -7.59 6.26
C ASN A 126 17.46 -6.90 5.32
N SER A 127 16.17 -7.29 5.37
CA SER A 127 15.15 -6.59 4.60
C SER A 127 14.89 -5.21 5.19
N PHE A 128 14.56 -4.26 4.33
CA PHE A 128 14.20 -2.92 4.76
C PHE A 128 12.97 -2.90 5.68
N ALA A 129 12.02 -3.84 5.53
CA ALA A 129 10.81 -3.94 6.35
C ALA A 129 11.04 -4.52 7.76
N GLN A 130 12.19 -5.19 8.01
CA GLN A 130 12.58 -5.76 9.31
C GLN A 130 11.46 -6.56 10.01
N GLY A 131 10.72 -7.37 9.26
CA GLY A 131 9.59 -8.15 9.75
C GLY A 131 8.31 -7.37 10.00
N GLY A 132 8.25 -6.10 9.60
CA GLY A 132 7.01 -5.32 9.56
C GLY A 132 6.13 -5.75 8.39
N THR A 133 4.83 -5.41 8.47
CA THR A 133 3.87 -5.57 7.37
C THR A 133 2.82 -4.47 7.45
N SER A 134 2.15 -4.17 6.34
CA SER A 134 1.07 -3.19 6.28
C SER A 134 -0.29 -3.88 6.33
N ALA A 135 -1.34 -3.12 6.67
CA ALA A 135 -2.72 -3.59 6.58
C ALA A 135 -3.07 -4.05 5.16
N ARG A 136 -2.60 -3.33 4.13
CA ARG A 136 -2.77 -3.68 2.72
C ARG A 136 -2.15 -5.04 2.40
N ALA A 137 -0.89 -5.25 2.79
CA ALA A 137 -0.21 -6.53 2.59
C ALA A 137 -0.92 -7.68 3.30
N GLN A 138 -1.45 -7.46 4.52
CA GLN A 138 -2.21 -8.49 5.22
C GLN A 138 -3.57 -8.78 4.56
N ALA A 139 -4.25 -7.75 4.07
CA ALA A 139 -5.52 -7.90 3.36
C ALA A 139 -5.38 -8.56 1.98
N SER A 140 -4.19 -8.53 1.37
CA SER A 140 -3.96 -9.02 -0.01
C SER A 140 -4.30 -10.51 -0.23
N VAL A 141 -4.32 -11.31 0.84
CA VAL A 141 -4.80 -12.70 0.74
C VAL A 141 -6.25 -12.80 0.30
N LEU A 142 -7.07 -11.78 0.57
CA LEU A 142 -8.48 -11.73 0.16
C LEU A 142 -8.62 -11.51 -1.34
N ASP A 143 -7.68 -10.79 -1.95
CA ASP A 143 -7.67 -10.57 -3.40
C ASP A 143 -7.52 -11.88 -4.18
N LEU A 144 -6.79 -12.86 -3.63
CA LEU A 144 -6.65 -14.17 -4.22
C LEU A 144 -8.00 -14.87 -4.44
N TYR A 145 -8.94 -14.67 -3.50
CA TYR A 145 -10.26 -15.32 -3.48
C TYR A 145 -11.39 -14.40 -3.97
N ASP A 146 -11.05 -13.23 -4.49
CA ASP A 146 -12.05 -12.28 -5.00
C ASP A 146 -12.83 -12.90 -6.17
N MET A 147 -14.15 -12.89 -6.06
CA MET A 147 -15.04 -13.41 -7.11
C MET A 147 -15.02 -12.58 -8.40
N TYR A 148 -14.58 -11.32 -8.31
CA TYR A 148 -14.47 -10.39 -9.43
C TYR A 148 -13.14 -10.48 -10.17
N ARG A 149 -12.23 -11.38 -9.79
CA ARG A 149 -11.02 -11.66 -10.57
C ARG A 149 -11.39 -12.14 -11.98
N ALA A 150 -10.69 -11.61 -12.98
CA ALA A 150 -10.79 -12.12 -14.35
C ALA A 150 -10.24 -13.56 -14.39
N LYS A 151 -11.05 -14.48 -14.90
CA LYS A 151 -10.78 -15.93 -14.83
C LYS A 151 -10.10 -16.49 -16.07
N PHE A 152 -10.20 -15.77 -17.19
CA PHE A 152 -9.79 -16.22 -18.51
C PHE A 152 -9.26 -15.03 -19.31
N PRO A 153 -8.44 -15.28 -20.36
CA PRO A 153 -8.18 -14.28 -21.38
C PRO A 153 -9.49 -13.88 -22.09
N LEU A 154 -9.71 -12.58 -22.26
CA LEU A 154 -10.94 -12.02 -22.81
C LEU A 154 -10.65 -11.17 -24.03
N HIS A 155 -11.53 -11.26 -25.04
CA HIS A 155 -11.55 -10.40 -26.20
C HIS A 155 -12.92 -9.72 -26.32
N LYS A 156 -12.92 -8.42 -26.54
CA LYS A 156 -14.14 -7.62 -26.69
C LYS A 156 -14.66 -7.69 -28.11
N VAL A 157 -15.80 -8.35 -28.31
CA VAL A 157 -16.50 -8.49 -29.59
C VAL A 157 -17.86 -7.81 -29.51
N LYS A 158 -18.12 -6.80 -30.32
CA LYS A 158 -19.41 -6.07 -30.32
C LYS A 158 -19.86 -5.64 -28.92
N ASP A 159 -18.94 -4.99 -28.18
CA ASP A 159 -19.16 -4.49 -26.80
C ASP A 159 -19.39 -5.55 -25.72
N LYS A 160 -19.14 -6.82 -26.01
CA LYS A 160 -19.16 -7.91 -25.01
C LYS A 160 -17.80 -8.58 -24.93
N PHE A 161 -17.40 -8.91 -23.73
CA PHE A 161 -16.20 -9.70 -23.52
C PHE A 161 -16.51 -11.18 -23.68
N GLU A 162 -15.76 -11.84 -24.56
CA GLU A 162 -15.83 -13.27 -24.81
C GLU A 162 -14.53 -13.95 -24.37
N GLU A 163 -14.63 -15.15 -23.80
CA GLU A 163 -13.48 -15.95 -23.42
C GLU A 163 -12.70 -16.41 -24.66
N VAL A 164 -11.37 -16.26 -24.62
CA VAL A 164 -10.48 -16.88 -25.61
C VAL A 164 -9.99 -18.22 -25.03
N PRO A 165 -10.29 -19.36 -25.67
CA PRO A 165 -10.11 -20.68 -25.09
C PRO A 165 -8.65 -21.04 -24.75
N THR A 166 -7.69 -20.56 -25.55
CA THR A 166 -6.27 -20.87 -25.35
C THR A 166 -5.38 -19.65 -25.46
N PHE A 167 -4.22 -19.70 -24.80
CA PHE A 167 -3.24 -18.60 -24.87
C PHE A 167 -2.63 -18.46 -26.27
N GLU A 168 -2.47 -19.56 -27.02
CA GLU A 168 -1.96 -19.54 -28.40
C GLU A 168 -2.90 -18.76 -29.31
N GLN A 169 -4.21 -18.99 -29.17
CA GLN A 169 -5.22 -18.22 -29.92
C GLN A 169 -5.18 -16.74 -29.52
N PHE A 170 -5.07 -16.45 -28.23
CA PHE A 170 -4.99 -15.08 -27.74
C PHE A 170 -3.73 -14.37 -28.25
N ASP A 171 -2.58 -15.02 -28.19
CA ASP A 171 -1.30 -14.47 -28.67
C ASP A 171 -1.33 -14.18 -30.17
N LYS A 172 -1.99 -15.06 -30.94
CA LYS A 172 -2.21 -14.84 -32.39
C LYS A 172 -3.08 -13.62 -32.63
N LEU A 173 -4.22 -13.50 -31.92
CA LEU A 173 -5.14 -12.38 -32.07
C LEU A 173 -4.45 -11.04 -31.75
N VAL A 174 -3.74 -10.97 -30.61
CA VAL A 174 -3.02 -9.76 -30.22
C VAL A 174 -1.87 -9.47 -31.18
N GLY A 175 -1.08 -10.48 -31.59
CA GLY A 175 0.02 -10.33 -32.52
C GLY A 175 -0.43 -9.81 -33.90
N ASP A 176 -1.53 -10.34 -34.43
CA ASP A 176 -2.10 -9.89 -35.70
C ASP A 176 -2.68 -8.46 -35.58
N ALA A 177 -3.36 -8.15 -34.45
CA ALA A 177 -3.88 -6.82 -34.17
C ALA A 177 -2.75 -5.78 -33.99
N MET A 178 -1.64 -6.16 -33.34
CA MET A 178 -0.47 -5.29 -33.16
C MET A 178 0.20 -4.94 -34.48
N LYS A 179 0.34 -5.91 -35.41
CA LYS A 179 0.84 -5.66 -36.78
C LYS A 179 -0.09 -4.73 -37.56
N ALA A 180 -1.40 -4.93 -37.44
CA ALA A 180 -2.42 -4.11 -38.14
C ALA A 180 -2.49 -2.68 -37.54
N ALA A 181 -2.26 -2.50 -36.23
CA ALA A 181 -2.32 -1.20 -35.59
C ALA A 181 -1.24 -0.25 -36.10
N GLY A 182 0.00 -0.76 -36.32
CA GLY A 182 1.14 0.07 -36.67
C GLY A 182 1.44 1.12 -35.58
N GLY A 183 2.28 2.11 -35.88
CA GLY A 183 2.61 3.17 -34.92
C GLY A 183 3.53 2.70 -33.79
N SER A 184 3.60 3.48 -32.72
CA SER A 184 4.44 3.14 -31.56
C SER A 184 3.74 2.12 -30.65
N VAL A 185 4.54 1.23 -30.04
CA VAL A 185 4.10 0.30 -29.02
C VAL A 185 4.50 0.83 -27.66
N VAL A 186 3.52 1.01 -26.77
CA VAL A 186 3.74 1.55 -25.42
C VAL A 186 3.33 0.52 -24.37
N LEU A 187 4.15 0.36 -23.35
CA LEU A 187 3.80 -0.33 -22.12
C LEU A 187 3.63 0.72 -21.01
N LEU A 188 2.43 0.83 -20.47
CA LEU A 188 2.11 1.67 -19.32
C LEU A 188 2.00 0.78 -18.08
N THR A 189 2.81 1.08 -17.05
CA THR A 189 2.78 0.30 -15.80
C THR A 189 2.80 1.22 -14.59
N SER A 190 2.43 0.70 -13.41
CA SER A 190 2.98 1.23 -12.17
C SER A 190 4.51 1.03 -12.14
N THR A 191 5.19 1.60 -11.16
CA THR A 191 6.65 1.42 -11.04
C THR A 191 7.02 -0.05 -11.00
N ILE A 192 7.89 -0.47 -11.93
CA ILE A 192 8.46 -1.83 -11.97
C ILE A 192 9.70 -1.88 -11.09
N VAL A 193 9.62 -2.64 -10.00
CA VAL A 193 10.74 -2.85 -9.05
C VAL A 193 11.51 -4.14 -9.32
N SER A 194 11.00 -5.01 -10.19
CA SER A 194 11.59 -6.30 -10.56
C SER A 194 12.72 -6.13 -11.56
N PRO A 195 13.98 -6.52 -11.24
CA PRO A 195 15.09 -6.52 -12.18
C PRO A 195 14.85 -7.42 -13.40
N SER A 196 14.34 -8.64 -13.18
CA SER A 196 14.05 -9.59 -14.27
C SER A 196 12.99 -9.05 -15.23
N THR A 197 11.93 -8.42 -14.70
CA THR A 197 10.90 -7.78 -15.52
C THR A 197 11.45 -6.58 -16.32
N LYS A 198 12.33 -5.76 -15.72
CA LYS A 198 13.00 -4.66 -16.45
C LYS A 198 13.84 -5.18 -17.62
N GLU A 199 14.53 -6.31 -17.44
CA GLU A 199 15.30 -6.95 -18.51
C GLU A 199 14.39 -7.43 -19.65
N ILE A 200 13.24 -8.02 -19.34
CA ILE A 200 12.25 -8.46 -20.35
C ILE A 200 11.70 -7.27 -21.12
N ILE A 201 11.32 -6.20 -20.42
CA ILE A 201 10.82 -4.96 -21.04
C ILE A 201 11.89 -4.38 -21.99
N ALA A 202 13.16 -4.36 -21.58
CA ALA A 202 14.26 -3.85 -22.40
C ALA A 202 14.54 -4.69 -23.66
N LYS A 203 14.21 -5.98 -23.63
CA LYS A 203 14.34 -6.89 -24.79
C LYS A 203 13.21 -6.78 -25.81
N PHE A 204 12.08 -6.18 -25.42
CA PHE A 204 10.94 -6.06 -26.33
C PHE A 204 11.24 -5.02 -27.42
N PRO A 205 11.14 -5.36 -28.72
CA PRO A 205 11.56 -4.48 -29.79
C PRO A 205 10.69 -3.21 -29.88
N ASN A 206 11.34 -2.05 -29.92
CA ASN A 206 10.70 -0.73 -30.10
C ASN A 206 9.59 -0.40 -29.07
N LEU A 207 9.67 -0.96 -27.87
CA LEU A 207 8.75 -0.70 -26.77
C LEU A 207 9.13 0.58 -26.06
N LYS A 208 8.21 1.54 -25.97
CA LYS A 208 8.31 2.70 -25.06
C LYS A 208 7.67 2.33 -23.73
N HIS A 209 8.46 2.26 -22.66
CA HIS A 209 7.94 2.02 -21.31
C HIS A 209 7.68 3.35 -20.62
N VAL A 210 6.46 3.54 -20.09
CA VAL A 210 6.04 4.70 -19.30
C VAL A 210 5.52 4.20 -17.96
N GLN A 211 6.00 4.79 -16.87
CA GLN A 211 5.57 4.46 -15.52
C GLN A 211 4.62 5.53 -14.99
N TYR A 212 3.52 5.10 -14.39
CA TYR A 212 2.50 5.93 -13.78
C TYR A 212 2.22 5.44 -12.36
N ASP A 213 2.49 6.28 -11.38
CA ASP A 213 2.14 6.04 -9.99
C ASP A 213 1.02 7.02 -9.58
N ALA A 214 -0.12 6.50 -9.13
CA ALA A 214 -1.27 7.33 -8.72
C ALA A 214 -0.91 8.31 -7.59
N VAL A 215 0.02 7.91 -6.69
CA VAL A 215 0.65 8.79 -5.71
C VAL A 215 2.06 9.09 -6.22
N SER A 216 2.22 10.25 -6.86
CA SER A 216 3.45 10.65 -7.54
C SER A 216 4.50 11.21 -6.59
N TYR A 217 5.77 10.90 -6.89
CA TYR A 217 6.97 11.52 -6.31
C TYR A 217 7.85 12.17 -7.39
N SER A 218 7.26 12.45 -8.55
CA SER A 218 7.94 13.06 -9.70
C SER A 218 8.67 14.36 -9.34
N GLY A 219 8.02 15.22 -8.53
CA GLY A 219 8.65 16.46 -8.06
C GLY A 219 9.91 16.23 -7.24
N MET A 220 9.93 15.21 -6.38
CA MET A 220 11.12 14.82 -5.61
C MET A 220 12.24 14.30 -6.53
N ILE A 221 11.92 13.41 -7.48
CA ILE A 221 12.90 12.83 -8.41
C ILE A 221 13.55 13.93 -9.26
N LEU A 222 12.73 14.83 -9.81
CA LEU A 222 13.21 15.95 -10.64
C LEU A 222 13.98 17.01 -9.82
N ALA A 223 13.63 17.20 -8.54
CA ALA A 223 14.37 18.05 -7.63
C ALA A 223 15.75 17.47 -7.30
N ASN A 224 15.80 16.16 -7.07
CA ASN A 224 17.06 15.45 -6.81
C ASN A 224 17.99 15.50 -8.01
N GLU A 225 17.46 15.35 -9.24
CA GLU A 225 18.22 15.55 -10.47
C GLU A 225 18.77 16.99 -10.58
N ALA A 226 17.92 17.99 -10.32
CA ALA A 226 18.31 19.40 -10.34
C ALA A 226 19.33 19.76 -9.25
N SER A 227 19.35 19.02 -8.14
CA SER A 227 20.31 19.16 -7.04
C SER A 227 21.61 18.37 -7.25
N GLY A 228 21.80 17.71 -8.41
CA GLY A 228 23.01 16.98 -8.75
C GLY A 228 23.08 15.52 -8.29
N PHE A 229 21.99 14.99 -7.73
CA PHE A 229 21.93 13.61 -7.24
C PHE A 229 21.42 12.59 -8.28
N GLY A 230 20.97 13.05 -9.47
CA GLY A 230 20.34 12.23 -10.51
C GLY A 230 18.88 11.92 -10.23
N LYS A 231 18.19 11.28 -11.20
CA LYS A 231 16.78 10.88 -11.12
C LYS A 231 16.59 9.71 -10.17
N ARG A 232 16.63 9.94 -8.87
CA ARG A 232 16.50 8.89 -7.84
C ARG A 232 15.98 9.46 -6.52
N ILE A 233 15.43 8.57 -5.69
CA ILE A 233 14.98 8.87 -4.33
C ILE A 233 15.99 8.24 -3.35
N PRO A 234 16.55 8.96 -2.37
CA PRO A 234 17.50 8.39 -1.41
C PRO A 234 16.81 7.46 -0.42
N SER A 235 17.60 6.69 0.30
CA SER A 235 17.14 6.01 1.52
C SER A 235 17.14 6.96 2.71
N TYR A 236 16.13 6.84 3.57
CA TYR A 236 15.98 7.62 4.80
C TYR A 236 16.18 6.73 6.02
N ASN A 237 17.13 7.11 6.90
CA ASN A 237 17.43 6.37 8.11
C ASN A 237 16.87 7.11 9.34
N PHE A 238 15.58 6.88 9.62
CA PHE A 238 14.90 7.47 10.79
C PHE A 238 15.51 7.01 12.13
N SER A 239 16.17 5.85 12.18
CA SER A 239 16.78 5.37 13.43
C SER A 239 18.06 6.12 13.81
N ALA A 240 18.71 6.78 12.85
CA ALA A 240 19.90 7.61 13.09
C ALA A 240 19.56 9.08 13.42
N ALA A 241 18.30 9.49 13.18
CA ALA A 241 17.91 10.88 13.37
C ALA A 241 17.58 11.18 14.84
N LYS A 242 18.27 12.17 15.41
CA LYS A 242 17.92 12.77 16.70
C LYS A 242 16.86 13.84 16.59
N VAL A 243 16.81 14.55 15.46
CA VAL A 243 15.77 15.53 15.15
C VAL A 243 15.19 15.21 13.79
N ILE A 244 13.87 15.08 13.73
CA ILE A 244 13.10 14.81 12.52
C ILE A 244 12.16 16.00 12.31
N VAL A 245 12.23 16.61 11.12
CA VAL A 245 11.28 17.64 10.70
C VAL A 245 10.55 17.14 9.46
N SER A 246 9.22 17.10 9.53
CA SER A 246 8.38 16.73 8.41
C SER A 246 7.54 17.91 7.95
N LEU A 247 7.62 18.23 6.66
CA LEU A 247 6.78 19.20 5.97
C LEU A 247 5.68 18.43 5.21
N GLY A 248 4.67 17.97 5.92
CA GLY A 248 3.54 17.23 5.38
C GLY A 248 3.85 15.81 4.88
N ALA A 249 5.00 15.24 5.19
CA ALA A 249 5.31 13.85 4.86
C ALA A 249 4.72 12.91 5.92
N ASP A 250 3.68 12.18 5.58
CA ASP A 250 3.09 11.17 6.46
C ASP A 250 3.88 9.85 6.40
N PHE A 251 5.11 9.87 6.90
CA PHE A 251 6.06 8.76 6.80
C PHE A 251 5.69 7.54 7.67
N LEU A 252 4.75 7.67 8.60
CA LEU A 252 4.19 6.54 9.35
C LEU A 252 2.95 5.95 8.69
N GLY A 253 2.30 6.69 7.76
CA GLY A 253 1.05 6.27 7.13
C GLY A 253 1.15 6.01 5.64
N THR A 254 1.53 7.01 4.84
CA THR A 254 1.40 6.95 3.37
C THR A 254 2.64 7.34 2.59
N TRP A 255 3.62 8.02 3.18
CA TRP A 255 4.77 8.55 2.48
C TRP A 255 5.83 7.48 2.24
N LEU A 256 6.18 7.23 0.96
CA LEU A 256 7.20 6.29 0.47
C LEU A 256 7.06 4.87 1.06
N SER A 257 7.73 4.54 2.15
CA SER A 257 7.76 3.20 2.78
C SER A 257 7.41 3.23 4.27
N PRO A 258 6.12 3.39 4.63
CA PRO A 258 5.72 3.53 6.04
C PRO A 258 6.16 2.37 6.93
N VAL A 259 6.15 1.14 6.41
CA VAL A 259 6.55 -0.07 7.15
C VAL A 259 8.01 0.01 7.60
N GLU A 260 8.90 0.44 6.71
CA GLU A 260 10.31 0.64 7.01
C GLU A 260 10.51 1.79 8.01
N PHE A 261 9.88 2.93 7.70
CA PHE A 261 10.08 4.15 8.48
C PHE A 261 9.52 4.04 9.89
N ALA A 262 8.38 3.36 10.07
CA ALA A 262 7.84 3.08 11.41
C ALA A 262 8.82 2.26 12.27
N LYS A 263 9.51 1.28 11.66
CA LYS A 263 10.57 0.52 12.36
C LYS A 263 11.77 1.38 12.74
N GLY A 264 12.25 2.21 11.81
CA GLY A 264 13.34 3.15 12.07
C GLY A 264 12.96 4.18 13.13
N TYR A 265 11.79 4.79 13.00
CA TYR A 265 11.26 5.78 13.92
C TYR A 265 11.10 5.21 15.34
N SER A 266 10.48 4.03 15.47
CA SER A 266 10.26 3.39 16.78
C SER A 266 11.58 3.09 17.53
N LYS A 267 12.66 2.76 16.80
CA LYS A 267 13.99 2.55 17.42
C LYS A 267 14.53 3.81 18.07
N GLY A 268 14.38 4.96 17.38
CA GLY A 268 14.81 6.26 17.91
C GLY A 268 13.92 6.80 19.05
N ARG A 269 12.74 6.19 19.27
CA ARG A 269 11.77 6.62 20.28
C ARG A 269 11.63 5.63 21.46
N LYS A 270 12.35 4.52 21.40
CA LYS A 270 12.36 3.54 22.47
C LYS A 270 13.35 3.99 23.55
N ILE A 271 12.81 4.34 24.71
CA ILE A 271 13.58 4.72 25.91
C ILE A 271 13.78 3.47 26.77
N ASP A 272 15.01 3.25 27.21
CA ASP A 272 15.35 2.24 28.20
C ASP A 272 16.51 2.77 29.11
N GLU A 273 16.88 2.02 30.15
CA GLU A 273 17.95 2.43 31.09
C GLU A 273 19.30 2.67 30.41
N LYS A 274 19.57 1.97 29.26
CA LYS A 274 20.83 2.12 28.53
C LYS A 274 20.78 3.28 27.51
N ASN A 275 19.58 3.67 27.12
CA ASN A 275 19.35 4.75 26.15
C ASN A 275 18.22 5.68 26.65
N PRO A 276 18.54 6.61 27.57
CA PRO A 276 17.55 7.48 28.23
C PRO A 276 17.10 8.65 27.37
N SER A 277 17.50 8.70 26.09
CA SER A 277 17.14 9.76 25.14
C SER A 277 16.27 9.23 24.00
N MET A 278 15.41 10.09 23.48
CA MET A 278 14.64 9.80 22.25
C MET A 278 14.78 10.90 21.21
N SER A 279 14.52 10.54 19.94
CA SER A 279 14.47 11.51 18.84
C SER A 279 13.34 12.51 19.04
N LYS A 280 13.56 13.76 18.63
CA LYS A 280 12.55 14.82 18.63
C LYS A 280 11.92 14.95 17.24
N HIS A 281 10.59 15.02 17.19
CA HIS A 281 9.85 15.08 15.95
C HIS A 281 8.97 16.33 15.87
N TYR A 282 9.21 17.13 14.85
CA TYR A 282 8.44 18.31 14.47
C TYR A 282 7.62 18.02 13.20
N GLN A 283 6.32 18.23 13.26
CA GLN A 283 5.43 18.04 12.13
C GLN A 283 4.76 19.35 11.72
N PHE A 284 4.98 19.79 10.48
CA PHE A 284 4.25 20.86 9.83
C PHE A 284 3.27 20.23 8.84
N GLU A 285 1.95 20.43 9.02
CA GLU A 285 0.95 19.79 8.17
C GLU A 285 -0.39 20.56 8.14
N SER A 286 -1.22 20.28 7.16
CA SER A 286 -2.51 20.95 6.97
C SER A 286 -3.68 20.18 7.57
N PHE A 287 -3.52 18.86 7.77
CA PHE A 287 -4.50 17.98 8.41
C PHE A 287 -3.77 17.03 9.37
N LEU A 288 -4.50 16.44 10.31
CA LEU A 288 -3.90 15.50 11.26
C LEU A 288 -3.61 14.16 10.58
N SER A 289 -2.33 13.89 10.32
CA SER A 289 -1.87 12.61 9.79
C SER A 289 -1.52 11.62 10.92
N MET A 290 -1.27 10.35 10.55
CA MET A 290 -0.73 9.36 11.50
C MET A 290 0.63 9.82 12.04
N THR A 291 1.47 10.40 11.19
CA THR A 291 2.76 10.97 11.57
C THR A 291 2.59 12.15 12.53
N GLY A 292 1.66 13.07 12.23
CA GLY A 292 1.40 14.24 13.07
C GLY A 292 0.82 13.90 14.43
N SER A 293 0.05 12.82 14.55
CA SER A 293 -0.47 12.35 15.84
C SER A 293 0.62 11.77 16.77
N ASN A 294 1.80 11.43 16.21
CA ASN A 294 2.96 10.93 16.94
C ASN A 294 4.09 11.97 17.10
N ALA A 295 3.89 13.21 16.63
CA ALA A 295 4.88 14.27 16.75
C ALA A 295 4.95 14.83 18.17
N ASP A 296 6.14 15.28 18.58
CA ASP A 296 6.32 15.99 19.87
C ASP A 296 5.75 17.42 19.78
N GLU A 297 5.91 18.04 18.60
CA GLU A 297 5.33 19.35 18.33
C GLU A 297 4.75 19.37 16.91
N ARG A 298 3.51 19.80 16.80
CA ARG A 298 2.75 19.88 15.54
C ARG A 298 2.33 21.31 15.26
N PHE A 299 2.61 21.78 14.04
CA PHE A 299 2.28 23.10 13.55
C PHE A 299 1.36 23.01 12.36
N THR A 300 0.23 23.68 12.41
CA THR A 300 -0.74 23.68 11.31
C THR A 300 -0.53 24.88 10.39
N HIS A 301 -0.61 24.65 9.08
CA HIS A 301 -0.48 25.67 8.06
C HIS A 301 -1.34 25.34 6.84
N ARG A 302 -1.55 26.27 5.94
CA ARG A 302 -2.21 26.03 4.65
C ARG A 302 -1.24 25.32 3.70
N PRO A 303 -1.72 24.40 2.84
CA PRO A 303 -0.85 23.73 1.86
C PRO A 303 -0.02 24.70 1.00
N SER A 304 -0.59 25.85 0.65
CA SER A 304 0.08 26.90 -0.11
C SER A 304 1.25 27.58 0.62
N GLU A 305 1.34 27.43 1.93
CA GLU A 305 2.38 28.06 2.77
C GLU A 305 3.60 27.14 2.95
N THR A 306 3.52 25.85 2.57
CA THR A 306 4.60 24.88 2.75
C THR A 306 5.92 25.36 2.15
N GLY A 307 5.90 25.93 0.94
CA GLY A 307 7.09 26.49 0.29
C GLY A 307 7.69 27.65 1.07
N ALA A 308 6.88 28.59 1.57
CA ALA A 308 7.34 29.72 2.38
C ALA A 308 7.97 29.25 3.71
N ILE A 309 7.37 28.25 4.36
CA ILE A 309 7.90 27.65 5.60
C ILE A 309 9.26 26.99 5.32
N ALA A 310 9.38 26.23 4.22
CA ALA A 310 10.64 25.60 3.84
C ALA A 310 11.74 26.63 3.57
N VAL A 311 11.43 27.73 2.84
CA VAL A 311 12.39 28.83 2.58
C VAL A 311 12.78 29.53 3.88
N ALA A 312 11.81 29.79 4.78
CA ALA A 312 12.09 30.43 6.06
C ALA A 312 13.01 29.56 6.94
N LEU A 313 12.79 28.24 6.94
CA LEU A 313 13.66 27.30 7.63
C LEU A 313 15.08 27.30 7.06
N LEU A 314 15.22 27.31 5.73
CA LEU A 314 16.52 27.44 5.06
C LEU A 314 17.21 28.77 5.38
N ALA A 315 16.45 29.87 5.45
CA ALA A 315 16.95 31.20 5.80
C ALA A 315 17.54 31.24 7.22
N GLU A 316 16.84 30.66 8.19
CA GLU A 316 17.35 30.52 9.56
C GLU A 316 18.63 29.67 9.64
N LEU A 317 18.83 28.75 8.69
CA LEU A 317 20.07 27.99 8.54
C LEU A 317 21.19 28.75 7.79
N GLY A 318 20.90 29.96 7.28
CA GLY A 318 21.86 30.78 6.58
C GLY A 318 21.90 30.59 5.06
N GLY A 319 20.94 29.82 4.49
CA GLY A 319 20.97 29.43 3.07
C GLY A 319 20.03 30.20 2.15
N ALA A 320 19.25 31.15 2.65
CA ALA A 320 18.28 31.91 1.84
C ALA A 320 17.90 33.27 2.50
N VAL A 321 17.14 34.09 1.76
CA VAL A 321 16.49 35.27 2.30
C VAL A 321 15.14 34.85 2.86
N ALA A 322 14.83 35.26 4.11
CA ALA A 322 13.57 34.90 4.77
C ALA A 322 12.38 35.52 4.04
N PRO A 323 11.34 34.73 3.71
CA PRO A 323 10.08 35.26 3.19
C PRO A 323 9.30 35.93 4.30
N SER A 324 8.34 36.80 3.93
CA SER A 324 7.37 37.35 4.88
C SER A 324 6.36 36.26 5.26
N ILE A 325 6.30 35.91 6.56
CA ILE A 325 5.28 35.04 7.15
C ILE A 325 4.49 35.88 8.14
N ALA A 326 3.17 35.98 7.92
CA ALA A 326 2.30 36.84 8.72
C ALA A 326 2.08 36.31 10.16
N ASP A 327 2.10 34.99 10.35
CA ASP A 327 1.92 34.36 11.67
C ASP A 327 3.22 34.40 12.49
N ALA A 328 3.26 35.26 13.48
CA ALA A 328 4.39 35.39 14.38
C ALA A 328 4.67 34.11 15.21
N LYS A 329 3.65 33.30 15.49
CA LYS A 329 3.82 32.01 16.18
C LYS A 329 4.54 31.02 15.26
N MET A 330 4.17 30.99 13.99
CA MET A 330 4.85 30.17 12.99
C MET A 330 6.31 30.58 12.84
N VAL A 331 6.62 31.88 12.79
CA VAL A 331 8.01 32.38 12.74
C VAL A 331 8.81 31.94 13.96
N ALA A 332 8.24 32.04 15.16
CA ALA A 332 8.90 31.59 16.38
C ALA A 332 9.16 30.08 16.37
N SER A 333 8.20 29.30 15.88
CA SER A 333 8.32 27.85 15.73
C SER A 333 9.44 27.47 14.74
N ILE A 334 9.52 28.13 13.59
CA ILE A 334 10.57 27.92 12.59
C ILE A 334 11.96 28.21 13.19
N LYS A 335 12.12 29.32 13.95
CA LYS A 335 13.40 29.63 14.63
C LYS A 335 13.79 28.57 15.66
N LYS A 336 12.83 28.07 16.44
CA LYS A 336 13.06 26.98 17.40
C LYS A 336 13.55 25.71 16.69
N VAL A 337 12.82 25.31 15.64
CA VAL A 337 13.15 24.11 14.83
C VAL A 337 14.53 24.25 14.19
N ALA A 338 14.85 25.41 13.63
CA ALA A 338 16.16 25.67 13.04
C ALA A 338 17.30 25.59 14.07
N ALA A 339 17.07 26.08 15.31
CA ALA A 339 18.06 25.96 16.39
C ALA A 339 18.33 24.49 16.75
N ASP A 340 17.28 23.66 16.86
CA ASP A 340 17.43 22.23 17.15
C ASP A 340 18.11 21.47 15.99
N LEU A 341 17.82 21.83 14.73
CA LEU A 341 18.51 21.28 13.56
C LEU A 341 20.02 21.61 13.57
N LYS A 342 20.38 22.85 13.89
CA LYS A 342 21.79 23.28 14.02
C LYS A 342 22.50 22.54 15.14
N ALA A 343 21.85 22.39 16.31
CA ALA A 343 22.41 21.70 17.47
C ALA A 343 22.62 20.20 17.21
N ASN A 344 21.91 19.62 16.24
CA ASN A 344 22.00 18.20 15.87
C ASN A 344 22.53 18.01 14.44
N ASN A 345 23.45 18.86 13.98
CA ASN A 345 24.08 18.76 12.67
C ASN A 345 24.66 17.35 12.46
N GLY A 346 24.41 16.75 11.28
CA GLY A 346 24.80 15.37 10.98
C GLY A 346 23.90 14.29 11.56
N ALA A 347 23.00 14.63 12.50
CA ALA A 347 22.07 13.69 13.14
C ALA A 347 20.60 14.16 13.05
N ALA A 348 20.31 15.04 12.12
CA ALA A 348 18.95 15.53 11.85
C ALA A 348 18.54 15.21 10.41
N MET A 349 17.23 15.25 10.12
CA MET A 349 16.71 15.17 8.77
C MET A 349 15.47 16.03 8.59
N VAL A 350 15.28 16.52 7.38
CA VAL A 350 14.05 17.19 6.95
C VAL A 350 13.48 16.45 5.77
N VAL A 351 12.18 16.10 5.83
CA VAL A 351 11.45 15.42 4.76
C VAL A 351 10.22 16.21 4.36
N SER A 352 9.79 16.10 3.12
CA SER A 352 8.57 16.77 2.64
C SER A 352 7.68 15.83 1.85
N GLY A 353 6.36 15.91 2.11
CA GLY A 353 5.32 15.23 1.33
C GLY A 353 4.88 15.98 0.07
N SER A 354 5.46 17.16 -0.19
CA SER A 354 5.11 17.96 -1.38
C SER A 354 5.64 17.32 -2.67
N ASN A 355 4.82 17.26 -3.71
CA ASN A 355 5.25 16.90 -5.07
C ASN A 355 5.70 18.13 -5.89
N ASP A 356 5.81 19.30 -5.27
CA ASP A 356 6.38 20.48 -5.90
C ASP A 356 7.91 20.36 -5.96
N LYS A 357 8.47 20.38 -7.19
CA LYS A 357 9.90 20.30 -7.43
C LYS A 357 10.70 21.37 -6.68
N ASN A 358 10.19 22.60 -6.61
CA ASN A 358 10.92 23.71 -5.96
C ASN A 358 10.97 23.53 -4.44
N VAL A 359 9.87 23.08 -3.83
CA VAL A 359 9.85 22.73 -2.40
C VAL A 359 10.88 21.65 -2.08
N GLN A 360 10.96 20.62 -2.92
CA GLN A 360 11.93 19.53 -2.73
C GLN A 360 13.39 19.98 -2.93
N ILE A 361 13.65 20.92 -3.85
CA ILE A 361 14.99 21.54 -4.00
C ILE A 361 15.38 22.27 -2.71
N ILE A 362 14.46 23.02 -2.11
CA ILE A 362 14.69 23.72 -0.83
C ILE A 362 14.97 22.71 0.29
N VAL A 363 14.20 21.63 0.36
CA VAL A 363 14.42 20.54 1.33
C VAL A 363 15.79 19.89 1.15
N ASN A 364 16.24 19.68 -0.09
CA ASN A 364 17.60 19.21 -0.38
C ASN A 364 18.66 20.18 0.13
N ALA A 365 18.48 21.50 -0.08
CA ALA A 365 19.38 22.52 0.42
C ALA A 365 19.43 22.55 1.96
N ILE A 366 18.27 22.40 2.64
CA ILE A 366 18.20 22.28 4.10
C ILE A 366 19.00 21.07 4.58
N ASN A 367 18.77 19.89 3.99
CA ASN A 367 19.45 18.66 4.37
C ASN A 367 20.97 18.74 4.14
N ASN A 368 21.41 19.44 3.08
CA ASN A 368 22.82 19.73 2.87
C ASN A 368 23.38 20.65 3.98
N ALA A 369 22.66 21.72 4.34
CA ALA A 369 23.08 22.67 5.37
C ALA A 369 23.21 22.04 6.77
N ILE A 370 22.39 21.03 7.10
CA ILE A 370 22.43 20.31 8.37
C ILE A 370 23.26 19.02 8.32
N GLY A 371 24.06 18.79 7.26
CA GLY A 371 24.94 17.62 7.15
C GLY A 371 24.21 16.26 7.19
N ALA A 372 22.97 16.19 6.68
CA ALA A 372 22.15 14.96 6.71
C ALA A 372 22.67 13.83 5.81
N TYR A 373 23.41 14.19 4.74
CA TYR A 373 23.86 13.24 3.74
C TYR A 373 24.98 12.33 4.23
N GLY A 374 24.85 11.04 3.95
CA GLY A 374 25.77 9.99 4.43
C GLY A 374 25.48 9.50 5.87
N THR A 375 24.54 10.12 6.58
CA THR A 375 24.14 9.75 7.95
C THR A 375 22.67 9.38 8.04
N THR A 376 21.77 10.36 7.98
CA THR A 376 20.32 10.17 8.04
C THR A 376 19.70 9.99 6.65
N ILE A 377 20.38 10.47 5.60
CA ILE A 377 19.98 10.32 4.18
C ILE A 377 21.12 9.67 3.41
N ASP A 378 20.86 8.51 2.80
CA ASP A 378 21.84 7.72 2.07
C ASP A 378 21.52 7.69 0.56
N TRP A 379 22.42 8.25 -0.24
CA TRP A 379 22.36 8.26 -1.70
C TRP A 379 23.01 7.05 -2.36
N THR A 380 23.74 6.22 -1.60
CA THR A 380 24.43 5.03 -2.12
C THR A 380 23.47 3.88 -2.38
N ARG A 381 22.33 3.87 -1.67
CA ARG A 381 21.28 2.84 -1.79
C ARG A 381 19.91 3.48 -2.06
N PRO A 382 19.72 4.08 -3.25
CA PRO A 382 18.44 4.69 -3.59
C PRO A 382 17.32 3.67 -3.62
N VAL A 383 16.11 4.14 -3.37
CA VAL A 383 14.89 3.33 -3.48
C VAL A 383 14.41 3.27 -4.93
N ASN A 384 13.83 2.13 -5.32
CA ASN A 384 13.41 1.84 -6.70
C ASN A 384 11.89 1.82 -6.89
N TYR A 385 11.11 2.10 -5.87
CA TYR A 385 9.66 2.26 -5.98
C TYR A 385 9.28 3.72 -6.21
N ARG A 386 8.05 3.96 -6.71
CA ARG A 386 7.50 5.30 -7.01
C ARG A 386 8.38 6.10 -7.99
N GLN A 387 8.77 5.49 -9.11
CA GLN A 387 9.65 6.08 -10.12
C GLN A 387 8.90 6.74 -11.28
N GLY A 388 7.58 6.79 -11.27
CA GLY A 388 6.75 7.45 -12.28
C GLY A 388 7.07 8.95 -12.39
N ILE A 389 7.17 9.45 -13.62
CA ILE A 389 7.41 10.87 -13.93
C ILE A 389 6.14 11.45 -14.56
N ASP A 390 5.52 12.42 -13.88
CA ASP A 390 4.23 12.99 -14.29
C ASP A 390 4.25 13.59 -15.70
N SER A 391 5.35 14.24 -16.09
CA SER A 391 5.52 14.81 -17.44
C SER A 391 5.64 13.75 -18.53
N GLU A 392 6.22 12.58 -18.23
CA GLU A 392 6.29 11.47 -19.20
C GLU A 392 4.91 10.83 -19.42
N PHE A 393 4.11 10.71 -18.35
CA PHE A 393 2.73 10.27 -18.48
C PHE A 393 1.85 11.30 -19.23
N ALA A 394 2.00 12.60 -18.91
CA ALA A 394 1.29 13.66 -19.64
C ALA A 394 1.65 13.67 -21.14
N GLN A 395 2.92 13.44 -21.48
CA GLN A 395 3.37 13.30 -22.87
C GLN A 395 2.73 12.07 -23.54
N LEU A 396 2.62 10.93 -22.82
CA LEU A 396 1.91 9.76 -23.34
C LEU A 396 0.45 10.07 -23.66
N VAL A 397 -0.25 10.80 -22.79
CA VAL A 397 -1.65 11.21 -23.06
C VAL A 397 -1.72 12.08 -24.31
N ALA A 398 -0.80 13.04 -24.49
CA ALA A 398 -0.73 13.87 -25.69
C ALA A 398 -0.41 13.04 -26.96
N ASP A 399 0.52 12.07 -26.88
CA ASP A 399 0.87 11.16 -27.96
C ASP A 399 -0.35 10.32 -28.39
N MET A 400 -1.16 9.84 -27.44
CA MET A 400 -2.42 9.14 -27.71
C MET A 400 -3.45 10.06 -28.37
N GLU A 401 -3.59 11.30 -27.87
CA GLU A 401 -4.50 12.29 -28.47
C GLU A 401 -4.14 12.61 -29.92
N ALA A 402 -2.87 12.67 -30.24
CA ALA A 402 -2.33 12.88 -31.58
C ALA A 402 -2.45 11.65 -32.50
N GLY A 403 -2.83 10.47 -31.96
CA GLY A 403 -2.94 9.22 -32.72
C GLY A 403 -1.59 8.58 -33.10
N SER A 404 -0.50 8.97 -32.45
CA SER A 404 0.85 8.42 -32.70
C SER A 404 1.08 7.07 -32.01
N VAL A 405 0.27 6.73 -31.01
CA VAL A 405 0.32 5.45 -30.30
C VAL A 405 -0.57 4.44 -31.02
N GLY A 406 0.03 3.42 -31.61
CA GLY A 406 -0.70 2.34 -32.29
C GLY A 406 -1.20 1.29 -31.32
N THR A 407 -0.33 0.89 -30.38
CA THR A 407 -0.62 -0.15 -29.38
C THR A 407 -0.27 0.36 -27.98
N ILE A 408 -1.17 0.14 -27.03
CA ILE A 408 -0.89 0.32 -25.61
C ILE A 408 -1.18 -0.96 -24.83
N MET A 409 -0.24 -1.36 -24.01
CA MET A 409 -0.35 -2.46 -23.04
C MET A 409 -0.31 -1.86 -21.64
N ILE A 410 -1.21 -2.28 -20.75
CA ILE A 410 -1.38 -1.66 -19.43
C ILE A 410 -1.27 -2.73 -18.34
N HIS A 411 -0.36 -2.52 -17.36
CA HIS A 411 -0.16 -3.43 -16.23
C HIS A 411 -0.04 -2.65 -14.92
N GLY A 412 -0.84 -3.02 -13.91
CA GLY A 412 -0.75 -2.48 -12.55
C GLY A 412 -1.05 -0.97 -12.45
N ALA A 413 -1.74 -0.39 -13.43
CA ALA A 413 -2.12 1.02 -13.46
C ALA A 413 -3.58 1.18 -13.88
N ASN A 414 -4.32 2.05 -13.17
CA ASN A 414 -5.73 2.36 -13.47
C ASN A 414 -5.98 3.87 -13.62
N PRO A 415 -5.38 4.55 -14.62
CA PRO A 415 -5.52 6.00 -14.77
C PRO A 415 -6.95 6.44 -15.11
N ALA A 416 -7.79 5.57 -15.69
CA ALA A 416 -9.19 5.87 -15.94
C ALA A 416 -10.00 6.10 -14.65
N TYR A 417 -9.49 5.66 -13.50
CA TYR A 417 -10.07 5.85 -12.19
C TYR A 417 -9.31 6.91 -11.36
N ASN A 418 -7.99 6.75 -11.23
CA ASN A 418 -7.21 7.46 -10.21
C ASN A 418 -6.38 8.65 -10.74
N HIS A 419 -6.45 8.96 -12.05
CA HIS A 419 -5.82 10.17 -12.57
C HIS A 419 -6.71 11.39 -12.35
N TYR A 420 -6.12 12.54 -12.00
CA TYR A 420 -6.87 13.78 -11.74
C TYR A 420 -7.71 14.25 -12.94
N ASP A 421 -7.26 13.96 -14.17
CA ASP A 421 -7.98 14.23 -15.42
C ASP A 421 -8.27 12.89 -16.13
N ALA A 422 -9.04 12.04 -15.45
CA ALA A 422 -9.38 10.71 -15.93
C ALA A 422 -10.16 10.75 -17.27
N ASP A 423 -11.00 11.76 -17.47
CA ASP A 423 -11.81 11.89 -18.69
C ASP A 423 -10.96 12.21 -19.91
N LYS A 424 -9.93 13.05 -19.75
CA LYS A 424 -8.94 13.30 -20.81
C LYS A 424 -8.19 12.02 -21.15
N PHE A 425 -7.73 11.27 -20.14
CA PHE A 425 -7.07 9.98 -20.36
C PHE A 425 -7.98 9.00 -21.11
N LYS A 426 -9.25 8.84 -20.69
CA LYS A 426 -10.23 7.97 -21.36
C LYS A 426 -10.46 8.38 -22.82
N ALA A 427 -10.57 9.67 -23.09
CA ALA A 427 -10.75 10.19 -24.45
C ALA A 427 -9.52 9.92 -25.32
N ALA A 428 -8.31 10.10 -24.78
CA ALA A 428 -7.07 9.81 -25.46
C ALA A 428 -6.89 8.30 -25.71
N LEU A 429 -7.18 7.47 -24.72
CA LEU A 429 -7.08 6.01 -24.82
C LEU A 429 -7.96 5.44 -25.92
N LYS A 430 -9.17 5.98 -26.11
CA LYS A 430 -10.08 5.56 -27.20
C LYS A 430 -9.53 5.81 -28.60
N LYS A 431 -8.53 6.68 -28.76
CA LYS A 431 -7.89 6.94 -30.07
C LYS A 431 -6.78 5.91 -30.39
N VAL A 432 -6.32 5.16 -29.42
CA VAL A 432 -5.34 4.09 -29.61
C VAL A 432 -6.01 2.90 -30.30
N LYS A 433 -5.39 2.37 -31.34
CA LYS A 433 -5.99 1.31 -32.17
C LYS A 433 -6.05 -0.04 -31.49
N LEU A 434 -5.04 -0.38 -30.69
CA LEU A 434 -4.98 -1.63 -29.92
C LEU A 434 -4.70 -1.35 -28.47
N ARG A 435 -5.58 -1.79 -27.58
CA ARG A 435 -5.47 -1.64 -26.13
C ARG A 435 -5.55 -3.00 -25.48
N VAL A 436 -4.52 -3.34 -24.72
CA VAL A 436 -4.39 -4.62 -24.01
C VAL A 436 -4.22 -4.35 -22.52
N SER A 437 -5.00 -5.01 -21.67
CA SER A 437 -4.88 -4.94 -20.22
C SER A 437 -4.39 -6.26 -19.62
N PHE A 438 -3.46 -6.16 -18.66
CA PHE A 438 -3.03 -7.27 -17.82
C PHE A 438 -3.66 -7.25 -16.42
N SER A 439 -4.76 -6.50 -16.25
CA SER A 439 -5.41 -6.38 -14.96
C SER A 439 -5.99 -7.72 -14.49
N GLU A 440 -5.82 -8.01 -13.20
CA GLU A 440 -6.42 -9.18 -12.56
C GLU A 440 -7.95 -9.05 -12.37
N LYS A 441 -8.46 -7.82 -12.49
CA LYS A 441 -9.88 -7.48 -12.33
C LYS A 441 -10.34 -6.62 -13.48
N MET A 442 -11.65 -6.60 -13.71
CA MET A 442 -12.26 -5.69 -14.66
C MET A 442 -12.39 -4.30 -14.01
N ASP A 443 -11.29 -3.51 -14.08
CA ASP A 443 -11.26 -2.13 -13.62
C ASP A 443 -11.65 -1.15 -14.74
N GLU A 444 -11.77 0.15 -14.40
CA GLU A 444 -12.23 1.21 -15.31
C GLU A 444 -11.31 1.40 -16.52
N THR A 445 -10.03 1.07 -16.40
CA THR A 445 -9.07 1.11 -17.52
C THR A 445 -9.18 -0.17 -18.36
N ALA A 446 -9.32 -1.33 -17.73
CA ALA A 446 -9.47 -2.61 -18.42
C ALA A 446 -10.75 -2.66 -19.26
N GLU A 447 -11.86 -2.10 -18.79
CA GLU A 447 -13.12 -2.00 -19.53
C GLU A 447 -12.98 -1.25 -20.87
N LEU A 448 -12.00 -0.36 -20.97
CA LEU A 448 -11.72 0.41 -22.19
C LEU A 448 -10.80 -0.33 -23.17
N CYS A 449 -10.27 -1.49 -22.79
CA CYS A 449 -9.39 -2.31 -23.63
C CYS A 449 -10.18 -3.34 -24.45
N GLU A 450 -9.63 -3.74 -25.62
CA GLU A 450 -10.18 -4.81 -26.43
C GLU A 450 -9.77 -6.19 -25.95
N TYR A 451 -8.55 -6.29 -25.43
CA TYR A 451 -7.95 -7.55 -25.00
C TYR A 451 -7.58 -7.50 -23.53
N ILE A 452 -7.97 -8.51 -22.79
CA ILE A 452 -7.61 -8.66 -21.38
C ILE A 452 -7.00 -10.03 -21.18
N ILE A 453 -5.76 -10.04 -20.70
CA ILE A 453 -5.07 -11.25 -20.28
C ILE A 453 -4.69 -11.09 -18.80
N PRO A 454 -5.49 -11.68 -17.90
CA PRO A 454 -5.30 -11.45 -16.47
C PRO A 454 -3.94 -11.99 -16.01
N ASN A 455 -3.21 -11.15 -15.26
CA ASN A 455 -1.96 -11.52 -14.63
C ASN A 455 -2.20 -12.53 -13.49
N HIS A 456 -1.17 -13.30 -13.13
CA HIS A 456 -1.18 -14.10 -11.90
C HIS A 456 -1.22 -13.20 -10.67
N HIS A 457 -1.93 -13.62 -9.65
CA HIS A 457 -1.79 -13.04 -8.32
C HIS A 457 -0.37 -13.34 -7.79
N TYR A 458 0.21 -12.46 -6.96
CA TYR A 458 1.59 -12.63 -6.48
C TYR A 458 1.82 -13.92 -5.66
N LEU A 459 0.77 -14.53 -5.10
CA LEU A 459 0.83 -15.84 -4.44
C LEU A 459 0.77 -17.04 -5.41
N GLU A 460 0.58 -16.77 -6.69
CA GLU A 460 0.44 -17.76 -7.78
C GLU A 460 1.64 -17.75 -8.76
N SER A 461 2.60 -16.83 -8.61
CA SER A 461 3.68 -16.63 -9.58
C SER A 461 5.04 -16.47 -8.93
N TRP A 462 6.08 -16.89 -9.63
CA TRP A 462 7.45 -16.47 -9.35
C TRP A 462 7.66 -14.99 -9.69
N GLY A 463 8.62 -14.37 -9.04
CA GLY A 463 9.01 -12.99 -9.29
C GLY A 463 10.19 -12.57 -8.42
N ASP A 464 10.61 -11.34 -8.64
CA ASP A 464 11.64 -10.68 -7.85
C ASP A 464 11.29 -9.20 -7.63
N ALA A 465 11.93 -8.58 -6.66
CA ALA A 465 11.81 -7.17 -6.39
C ALA A 465 13.12 -6.63 -5.81
N GLU A 466 13.54 -5.49 -6.30
CA GLU A 466 14.65 -4.71 -5.74
C GLU A 466 14.13 -3.37 -5.23
N PRO A 467 13.55 -3.32 -4.00
CA PRO A 467 12.99 -2.09 -3.45
C PRO A 467 14.05 -1.00 -3.21
N LYS A 468 15.27 -1.42 -2.92
CA LYS A 468 16.46 -0.57 -2.78
C LYS A 468 17.62 -1.20 -3.52
N THR A 469 18.46 -0.38 -4.09
CA THR A 469 19.65 -0.85 -4.80
C THR A 469 20.50 -1.77 -3.92
N GLY A 470 20.72 -2.99 -4.41
CA GLY A 470 21.46 -4.05 -3.72
C GLY A 470 20.66 -4.88 -2.72
N ILE A 471 19.35 -4.66 -2.59
CA ILE A 471 18.46 -5.48 -1.76
C ILE A 471 17.44 -6.16 -2.66
N VAL A 472 17.64 -7.44 -2.96
CA VAL A 472 16.74 -8.22 -3.79
C VAL A 472 15.91 -9.16 -2.91
N SER A 473 14.62 -9.22 -3.16
CA SER A 473 13.67 -10.11 -2.51
C SER A 473 12.96 -10.96 -3.56
N PHE A 474 12.83 -12.26 -3.31
CA PHE A 474 12.16 -13.17 -4.22
C PHE A 474 10.68 -13.31 -3.88
N GLN A 475 9.88 -13.46 -4.91
CA GLN A 475 8.48 -13.85 -4.84
C GLN A 475 8.39 -15.31 -5.28
N GLN A 476 7.90 -16.17 -4.39
CA GLN A 476 7.61 -17.55 -4.74
C GLN A 476 6.12 -17.84 -4.64
N PRO A 477 5.55 -18.64 -5.55
CA PRO A 477 4.15 -19.03 -5.48
C PRO A 477 3.90 -19.91 -4.25
N THR A 478 2.72 -19.77 -3.66
CA THR A 478 2.24 -20.59 -2.55
C THR A 478 1.24 -21.63 -2.99
N ILE A 479 0.63 -21.40 -4.14
CA ILE A 479 -0.33 -22.29 -4.81
C ILE A 479 -0.17 -22.19 -6.32
N TYR A 480 -0.71 -23.17 -7.04
CA TYR A 480 -0.92 -23.05 -8.48
C TYR A 480 -2.00 -22.01 -8.79
N PRO A 481 -1.96 -21.37 -9.98
CA PRO A 481 -2.99 -20.43 -10.39
C PRO A 481 -4.40 -21.00 -10.27
N LEU A 482 -5.32 -20.25 -9.65
CA LEU A 482 -6.71 -20.66 -9.47
C LEU A 482 -7.52 -20.58 -10.78
N PHE A 483 -7.07 -19.74 -11.71
CA PHE A 483 -7.75 -19.45 -12.96
C PHE A 483 -6.79 -19.56 -14.14
N LYS A 484 -7.31 -19.48 -15.36
CA LYS A 484 -6.52 -19.39 -16.60
C LYS A 484 -5.92 -17.99 -16.74
N THR A 485 -4.92 -17.70 -15.92
CA THR A 485 -4.15 -16.47 -15.93
C THR A 485 -2.73 -16.76 -16.42
N ARG A 486 -1.94 -15.74 -16.70
CA ARG A 486 -0.55 -15.89 -17.14
C ARG A 486 0.28 -14.68 -16.70
N PRO A 487 1.53 -14.87 -16.21
CA PRO A 487 2.41 -13.75 -15.92
C PRO A 487 2.52 -12.81 -17.14
N PHE A 488 2.37 -11.50 -16.93
CA PHE A 488 2.44 -10.56 -18.05
C PHE A 488 3.83 -10.58 -18.72
N GLN A 489 4.85 -10.92 -18.00
CA GLN A 489 6.22 -11.13 -18.50
C GLN A 489 6.26 -12.22 -19.56
N THR A 490 5.58 -13.36 -19.36
CA THR A 490 5.45 -14.42 -20.36
C THR A 490 4.77 -13.90 -21.62
N SER A 491 3.72 -13.05 -21.47
CA SER A 491 3.04 -12.44 -22.61
C SER A 491 3.98 -11.52 -23.40
N LEU A 492 4.76 -10.69 -22.71
CA LEU A 492 5.77 -9.85 -23.36
C LEU A 492 6.81 -10.67 -24.12
N LEU A 493 7.34 -11.76 -23.52
CA LEU A 493 8.27 -12.65 -24.17
C LEU A 493 7.67 -13.26 -25.45
N ARG A 494 6.45 -13.80 -25.39
CA ARG A 494 5.76 -14.38 -26.57
C ARG A 494 5.59 -13.36 -27.71
N TRP A 495 5.18 -12.15 -27.38
CA TRP A 495 4.97 -11.10 -28.38
C TRP A 495 6.27 -10.48 -28.88
N ALA A 496 7.36 -10.62 -28.13
CA ALA A 496 8.72 -10.31 -28.60
C ALA A 496 9.37 -11.42 -29.44
N GLY A 497 8.69 -12.59 -29.61
CA GLY A 497 9.19 -13.73 -30.37
C GLY A 497 10.04 -14.72 -29.56
N ASP A 498 10.11 -14.58 -28.24
CA ASP A 498 10.77 -15.56 -27.35
C ASP A 498 9.75 -16.64 -26.91
N THR A 499 10.20 -17.90 -26.92
CA THR A 499 9.36 -19.05 -26.54
C THR A 499 9.53 -19.45 -25.09
N LYS A 500 10.38 -18.78 -24.31
CA LYS A 500 10.61 -19.05 -22.89
C LYS A 500 9.45 -18.56 -22.05
N ASP A 501 9.12 -19.31 -21.00
CA ASP A 501 8.26 -18.84 -19.93
C ASP A 501 9.06 -18.03 -18.91
N TYR A 502 8.35 -17.16 -18.17
CA TYR A 502 8.97 -16.34 -17.13
C TYR A 502 9.33 -17.16 -15.88
N GLU A 503 8.64 -18.28 -15.64
CA GLU A 503 8.79 -19.18 -14.50
C GLU A 503 10.04 -20.07 -14.59
#